data_1ad56c3a8313c8162c6796aecc23f3bb
#
_entry.id   1ad56c3a8313c8162c6796aecc23f3bb
#
_cell.length_a   1.000
_cell.length_b   1.000
_cell.length_c   1.000
_cell.angle_alpha   90.00
_cell.angle_beta   90.00
_cell.angle_gamma   90.00
#
_symmetry.space_group_name_H-M   'P 1'
#
loop_
_entity.id
_entity.type
_entity.pdbx_description
1 polymer ?
#
loop_
_entity_poly.entity_id
_entity_poly.type
_entity_poly.pdbx_seq_one_letter_code
_entity_poly.pdbx_strand_id
1 'polypeptide(L)'
;MIKFAERVGITLDDVDKLSIIHVSGTKGKGSTCAFCESILRHQGYKTGFFSSPHLVEVRERFRINGIPITREKFTNYFWDVFGKLEKTKESADGAMPAYFAFLTVMSLHIFLKEEVDVAIMEVGIGGQYDSTNLIRKPVVCGVSSLGLDHTSILGDTIDKIAWHKAGIFKPGTPAFTSPQPDNALDVMEERASEIGCPLSVTPPLSVYESNGPPLNLGIAGHKQRHNAALAVQLCKVWTDHRRGNRVRQKSSKEESCRTELSNMEASRLPPTVIEGLKHCRWDGRNQTIKKPGITYYLDGAHTLESVEQCIQWFKTVSSEESKQLSGRLVQVLVFNSTGDREANVLIEPLVNCGFDAAVFCPNIVLSTLNSVVARSTKTDVMNLTVTKESQLNRVLANMLLFERLAIKRLKQQIHETEMTQSDSSCSDAKRRKMDGDFIDKGDNSQSVCDIEDCVITKDFPCISSALTWATQGKEPNISSQSFIEIPSKLRNADHIQILVTGSLHLVGGVLGLIGPE
;
A
#
# COMPACT_ATOMS: atom_id res chain seq x y z
N MET A 1 -6.74 -24.65 9.87
CA MET A 1 -7.38 -24.17 8.62
C MET A 1 -8.16 -25.29 7.94
N ILE A 2 -7.59 -26.44 7.68
CA ILE A 2 -8.23 -27.58 6.98
C ILE A 2 -9.59 -27.93 7.62
N LYS A 3 -9.62 -28.16 8.95
CA LYS A 3 -10.87 -28.44 9.69
C LYS A 3 -11.96 -27.39 9.47
N PHE A 4 -11.62 -26.09 9.36
CA PHE A 4 -12.61 -25.05 9.11
C PHE A 4 -13.14 -25.09 7.66
N ALA A 5 -12.28 -25.38 6.68
CA ALA A 5 -12.71 -25.55 5.29
C ALA A 5 -13.65 -26.75 5.15
N GLU A 6 -13.30 -27.90 5.75
CA GLU A 6 -14.13 -29.12 5.74
C GLU A 6 -15.51 -28.90 6.38
N ARG A 7 -15.59 -28.14 7.48
CA ARG A 7 -16.85 -27.78 8.14
C ARG A 7 -17.78 -26.94 7.25
N VAL A 8 -17.21 -26.20 6.31
CA VAL A 8 -18.00 -25.44 5.30
C VAL A 8 -18.34 -26.31 4.09
N GLY A 9 -17.80 -27.52 4.01
CA GLY A 9 -17.98 -28.45 2.90
C GLY A 9 -16.97 -28.26 1.78
N ILE A 10 -15.80 -27.71 2.09
CA ILE A 10 -14.68 -27.53 1.15
C ILE A 10 -13.59 -28.52 1.52
N THR A 11 -13.34 -29.50 0.67
CA THR A 11 -12.24 -30.43 0.81
C THR A 11 -10.92 -29.85 0.26
N LEU A 12 -9.79 -30.43 0.63
CA LEU A 12 -8.52 -30.05 0.01
C LEU A 12 -8.49 -30.33 -1.49
N ASP A 13 -9.23 -31.35 -1.95
CA ASP A 13 -9.35 -31.66 -3.37
C ASP A 13 -10.18 -30.59 -4.12
N ASP A 14 -11.11 -29.92 -3.45
CA ASP A 14 -11.81 -28.78 -4.03
C ASP A 14 -10.88 -27.57 -4.12
N VAL A 15 -10.04 -27.33 -3.10
CA VAL A 15 -9.01 -26.28 -3.17
C VAL A 15 -8.01 -26.55 -4.29
N ASP A 16 -7.63 -27.80 -4.51
CA ASP A 16 -6.71 -28.21 -5.60
C ASP A 16 -7.30 -28.00 -7.00
N LYS A 17 -8.64 -27.92 -7.15
CA LYS A 17 -9.30 -27.58 -8.43
C LYS A 17 -9.17 -26.09 -8.76
N LEU A 18 -8.97 -25.24 -7.75
CA LEU A 18 -8.69 -23.84 -7.97
C LEU A 18 -7.28 -23.68 -8.56
N SER A 19 -7.20 -22.98 -9.67
CA SER A 19 -5.94 -22.70 -10.34
C SER A 19 -5.30 -21.48 -9.69
N ILE A 20 -4.43 -21.69 -8.69
CA ILE A 20 -4.03 -20.64 -7.75
C ILE A 20 -2.67 -20.04 -8.09
N ILE A 21 -2.57 -18.70 -8.06
CA ILE A 21 -1.33 -17.93 -7.91
C ILE A 21 -1.24 -17.50 -6.44
N HIS A 22 -0.21 -17.93 -5.72
CA HIS A 22 -0.05 -17.67 -4.28
C HIS A 22 1.12 -16.72 -4.04
N VAL A 23 0.86 -15.55 -3.41
CA VAL A 23 1.85 -14.47 -3.30
C VAL A 23 2.11 -14.10 -1.84
N SER A 24 3.38 -14.22 -1.44
CA SER A 24 3.94 -13.75 -0.16
C SER A 24 4.88 -12.55 -0.37
N GLY A 25 5.41 -12.00 0.71
CA GLY A 25 6.34 -10.87 0.70
C GLY A 25 6.11 -9.88 1.83
N THR A 26 7.00 -8.92 2.02
CA THR A 26 6.79 -7.83 2.99
C THR A 26 6.06 -6.68 2.34
N LYS A 27 6.60 -6.12 1.29
CA LYS A 27 6.02 -4.99 0.54
C LYS A 27 5.71 -5.42 -0.90
N GLY A 28 4.62 -4.90 -1.47
CA GLY A 28 4.26 -5.16 -2.86
C GLY A 28 3.39 -6.39 -3.12
N LYS A 29 3.04 -7.20 -2.11
CA LYS A 29 2.13 -8.36 -2.29
C LYS A 29 0.84 -8.00 -3.02
N GLY A 30 0.05 -7.09 -2.45
CA GLY A 30 -1.22 -6.65 -3.00
C GLY A 30 -1.07 -6.02 -4.40
N SER A 31 -0.02 -5.21 -4.63
CA SER A 31 0.26 -4.64 -5.95
C SER A 31 0.61 -5.72 -6.97
N THR A 32 1.46 -6.71 -6.61
CA THR A 32 1.78 -7.84 -7.48
C THR A 32 0.51 -8.63 -7.83
N CYS A 33 -0.33 -8.94 -6.83
CA CYS A 33 -1.61 -9.63 -7.04
C CYS A 33 -2.55 -8.82 -7.94
N ALA A 34 -2.63 -7.49 -7.75
CA ALA A 34 -3.45 -6.60 -8.57
C ALA A 34 -2.96 -6.57 -10.02
N PHE A 35 -1.64 -6.55 -10.26
CA PHE A 35 -1.09 -6.70 -11.61
C PHE A 35 -1.42 -8.07 -12.21
N CYS A 36 -1.29 -9.17 -11.44
CA CYS A 36 -1.69 -10.50 -11.92
C CYS A 36 -3.16 -10.53 -12.32
N GLU A 37 -4.03 -10.00 -11.46
CA GLU A 37 -5.47 -9.92 -11.72
C GLU A 37 -5.74 -9.15 -13.01
N SER A 38 -5.19 -7.95 -13.14
CA SER A 38 -5.41 -7.09 -14.29
C SER A 38 -4.89 -7.73 -15.59
N ILE A 39 -3.70 -8.33 -15.58
CA ILE A 39 -3.12 -9.03 -16.74
C ILE A 39 -4.05 -10.18 -17.18
N LEU A 40 -4.43 -11.07 -16.25
CA LEU A 40 -5.22 -12.26 -16.59
C LEU A 40 -6.64 -11.91 -17.01
N ARG A 41 -7.25 -10.90 -16.41
CA ARG A 41 -8.56 -10.38 -16.82
C ARG A 41 -8.51 -9.78 -18.24
N HIS A 42 -7.46 -9.04 -18.62
CA HIS A 42 -7.27 -8.55 -20.00
C HIS A 42 -6.96 -9.67 -21.01
N GLN A 43 -6.53 -10.83 -20.53
CA GLN A 43 -6.41 -12.04 -21.34
C GLN A 43 -7.73 -12.81 -21.46
N GLY A 44 -8.83 -12.33 -20.85
CA GLY A 44 -10.17 -12.91 -20.94
C GLY A 44 -10.47 -14.00 -19.92
N TYR A 45 -9.66 -14.16 -18.87
CA TYR A 45 -9.93 -15.12 -17.79
C TYR A 45 -10.82 -14.50 -16.72
N LYS A 46 -11.71 -15.33 -16.15
CA LYS A 46 -12.50 -14.95 -14.96
C LYS A 46 -11.61 -15.05 -13.73
N THR A 47 -11.29 -13.90 -13.14
CA THR A 47 -10.38 -13.79 -12.02
C THR A 47 -11.10 -13.74 -10.68
N GLY A 48 -10.55 -14.45 -9.67
CA GLY A 48 -10.84 -14.28 -8.26
C GLY A 48 -9.60 -13.71 -7.57
N PHE A 49 -9.74 -12.65 -6.75
CA PHE A 49 -8.62 -12.04 -6.06
C PHE A 49 -8.96 -11.85 -4.57
N PHE A 50 -8.14 -12.46 -3.70
CA PHE A 50 -8.19 -12.29 -2.25
C PHE A 50 -7.00 -11.48 -1.76
N SER A 51 -7.28 -10.39 -1.03
CA SER A 51 -6.27 -9.44 -0.56
C SER A 51 -6.47 -9.01 0.90
N SER A 52 -5.42 -8.42 1.49
CA SER A 52 -5.49 -7.84 2.84
C SER A 52 -4.45 -6.73 3.05
N PRO A 53 -4.78 -5.72 3.87
CA PRO A 53 -6.10 -5.40 4.42
C PRO A 53 -7.03 -4.76 3.36
N HIS A 54 -8.28 -4.46 3.72
CA HIS A 54 -9.16 -3.58 2.95
C HIS A 54 -8.93 -2.11 3.33
N LEU A 55 -9.43 -1.19 2.52
CA LEU A 55 -9.34 0.25 2.76
C LEU A 55 -10.61 0.81 3.42
N VAL A 56 -11.77 0.56 2.80
CA VAL A 56 -13.06 1.11 3.23
C VAL A 56 -14.01 0.00 3.72
N GLU A 57 -14.21 -1.04 2.91
CA GLU A 57 -15.16 -2.12 3.20
C GLU A 57 -14.50 -3.50 3.10
N VAL A 58 -14.87 -4.40 4.02
CA VAL A 58 -14.32 -5.78 4.07
C VAL A 58 -14.51 -6.54 2.77
N ARG A 59 -15.57 -6.26 2.00
CA ARG A 59 -15.84 -6.90 0.71
C ARG A 59 -14.77 -6.63 -0.36
N GLU A 60 -13.96 -5.58 -0.22
CA GLU A 60 -12.81 -5.29 -1.09
C GLU A 60 -11.76 -6.39 -1.10
N ARG A 61 -11.74 -7.21 -0.03
CA ARG A 61 -10.84 -8.37 0.06
C ARG A 61 -11.21 -9.49 -0.90
N PHE A 62 -12.43 -9.44 -1.49
CA PHE A 62 -12.96 -10.46 -2.40
C PHE A 62 -13.36 -9.79 -3.71
N ARG A 63 -12.51 -9.92 -4.71
CA ARG A 63 -12.78 -9.34 -6.03
C ARG A 63 -13.02 -10.42 -7.08
N ILE A 64 -14.00 -10.19 -7.92
CA ILE A 64 -14.27 -11.01 -9.11
C ILE A 64 -14.13 -10.09 -10.33
N ASN A 65 -13.26 -10.46 -11.27
CA ASN A 65 -12.95 -9.65 -12.44
C ASN A 65 -12.53 -8.20 -12.07
N GLY A 66 -11.68 -8.06 -11.05
CA GLY A 66 -11.13 -6.78 -10.57
C GLY A 66 -12.08 -5.94 -9.72
N ILE A 67 -13.36 -6.32 -9.59
CA ILE A 67 -14.38 -5.56 -8.87
C ILE A 67 -14.71 -6.24 -7.54
N PRO A 68 -14.75 -5.50 -6.40
CA PRO A 68 -15.25 -6.05 -5.14
C PRO A 68 -16.64 -6.66 -5.31
N ILE A 69 -16.90 -7.83 -4.72
CA ILE A 69 -18.24 -8.43 -4.76
C ILE A 69 -19.29 -7.48 -4.19
N THR A 70 -20.54 -7.57 -4.66
CA THR A 70 -21.62 -6.72 -4.17
C THR A 70 -21.89 -6.95 -2.69
N ARG A 71 -22.45 -5.96 -2.00
CA ARG A 71 -22.85 -6.09 -0.59
C ARG A 71 -23.81 -7.26 -0.38
N GLU A 72 -24.74 -7.47 -1.31
CA GLU A 72 -25.67 -8.60 -1.28
C GLU A 72 -24.94 -9.95 -1.37
N LYS A 73 -24.05 -10.12 -2.37
CA LYS A 73 -23.25 -11.35 -2.50
C LYS A 73 -22.38 -11.58 -1.25
N PHE A 74 -21.75 -10.52 -0.74
CA PHE A 74 -20.95 -10.61 0.50
C PHE A 74 -21.80 -11.11 1.67
N THR A 75 -22.99 -10.53 1.87
CA THR A 75 -23.92 -10.92 2.95
C THR A 75 -24.35 -12.38 2.81
N ASN A 76 -24.72 -12.81 1.60
CA ASN A 76 -25.16 -14.17 1.33
C ASN A 76 -24.03 -15.18 1.60
N TYR A 77 -22.82 -14.94 1.10
CA TYR A 77 -21.66 -15.82 1.34
C TYR A 77 -21.23 -15.80 2.81
N PHE A 78 -21.27 -14.65 3.47
CA PHE A 78 -20.96 -14.55 4.89
C PHE A 78 -21.87 -15.45 5.72
N TRP A 79 -23.18 -15.35 5.54
CA TRP A 79 -24.14 -16.13 6.32
C TRP A 79 -24.14 -17.60 5.96
N ASP A 80 -23.85 -17.98 4.71
CA ASP A 80 -23.68 -19.37 4.33
C ASP A 80 -22.48 -20.01 5.04
N VAL A 81 -21.32 -19.36 5.00
CA VAL A 81 -20.09 -19.83 5.66
C VAL A 81 -20.25 -19.80 7.19
N PHE A 82 -20.72 -18.70 7.76
CA PHE A 82 -20.90 -18.55 9.20
C PHE A 82 -21.92 -19.56 9.74
N GLY A 83 -23.05 -19.72 9.08
CA GLY A 83 -24.09 -20.65 9.52
C GLY A 83 -23.63 -22.13 9.50
N LYS A 84 -22.81 -22.53 8.52
CA LYS A 84 -22.21 -23.88 8.50
C LYS A 84 -21.21 -24.07 9.64
N LEU A 85 -20.36 -23.07 9.90
CA LEU A 85 -19.41 -23.12 11.01
C LEU A 85 -20.11 -23.13 12.39
N GLU A 86 -21.16 -22.31 12.55
CA GLU A 86 -21.91 -22.26 13.81
C GLU A 86 -22.67 -23.56 14.08
N LYS A 87 -23.34 -24.16 13.07
CA LYS A 87 -24.03 -25.44 13.19
C LYS A 87 -23.11 -26.60 13.59
N THR A 88 -21.85 -26.55 13.18
CA THR A 88 -20.86 -27.60 13.46
C THR A 88 -19.96 -27.28 14.65
N LYS A 89 -20.25 -26.21 15.40
CA LYS A 89 -19.41 -25.72 16.47
C LYS A 89 -19.28 -26.73 17.62
N GLU A 90 -20.39 -27.29 18.08
CA GLU A 90 -20.39 -28.24 19.21
C GLU A 90 -19.63 -29.54 18.90
N SER A 91 -19.71 -30.02 17.64
CA SER A 91 -18.98 -31.21 17.19
C SER A 91 -17.48 -30.97 16.94
N ALA A 92 -17.01 -29.72 17.05
CA ALA A 92 -15.65 -29.30 16.74
C ALA A 92 -14.97 -28.51 17.88
N ASP A 93 -15.10 -28.96 19.10
CA ASP A 93 -14.51 -28.37 20.31
C ASP A 93 -14.88 -26.90 20.53
N GLY A 94 -16.03 -26.45 20.05
CA GLY A 94 -16.52 -25.07 20.21
C GLY A 94 -15.76 -24.00 19.41
N ALA A 95 -14.78 -24.40 18.59
CA ALA A 95 -13.90 -23.44 17.91
C ALA A 95 -14.56 -22.77 16.70
N MET A 96 -14.53 -21.45 16.67
CA MET A 96 -14.75 -20.63 15.47
C MET A 96 -13.40 -20.11 14.96
N PRO A 97 -13.22 -19.97 13.63
CA PRO A 97 -11.99 -19.41 13.10
C PRO A 97 -11.82 -17.94 13.53
N ALA A 98 -10.58 -17.53 13.79
CA ALA A 98 -10.24 -16.12 13.95
C ALA A 98 -10.57 -15.35 12.65
N TYR A 99 -10.67 -14.03 12.75
CA TYR A 99 -11.16 -13.15 11.69
C TYR A 99 -10.51 -13.42 10.32
N PHE A 100 -9.19 -13.43 10.23
CA PHE A 100 -8.50 -13.65 8.95
C PHE A 100 -8.68 -15.09 8.44
N ALA A 101 -8.68 -16.07 9.35
CA ALA A 101 -8.95 -17.46 9.00
C ALA A 101 -10.38 -17.64 8.45
N PHE A 102 -11.37 -16.99 9.04
CA PHE A 102 -12.75 -16.96 8.53
C PHE A 102 -12.81 -16.39 7.10
N LEU A 103 -12.19 -15.22 6.88
CA LEU A 103 -12.17 -14.59 5.56
C LEU A 103 -11.42 -15.45 4.52
N THR A 104 -10.37 -16.17 4.93
CA THR A 104 -9.67 -17.11 4.03
C THR A 104 -10.57 -18.26 3.60
N VAL A 105 -11.31 -18.89 4.53
CA VAL A 105 -12.29 -19.94 4.18
C VAL A 105 -13.38 -19.38 3.27
N MET A 106 -13.88 -18.19 3.59
CA MET A 106 -14.89 -17.49 2.79
C MET A 106 -14.39 -17.20 1.38
N SER A 107 -13.11 -16.82 1.18
CA SER A 107 -12.55 -16.56 -0.15
C SER A 107 -12.54 -17.83 -1.02
N LEU A 108 -12.14 -18.96 -0.46
CA LEU A 108 -12.17 -20.24 -1.16
C LEU A 108 -13.62 -20.62 -1.54
N HIS A 109 -14.55 -20.44 -0.61
CA HIS A 109 -15.99 -20.69 -0.86
C HIS A 109 -16.52 -19.83 -2.01
N ILE A 110 -16.21 -18.53 -2.01
CA ILE A 110 -16.62 -17.59 -3.06
C ILE A 110 -16.03 -18.02 -4.40
N PHE A 111 -14.73 -18.30 -4.48
CA PHE A 111 -14.07 -18.60 -5.75
C PHE A 111 -14.52 -19.91 -6.36
N LEU A 112 -14.82 -20.93 -5.53
CA LEU A 112 -15.45 -22.15 -5.98
C LEU A 112 -16.87 -21.91 -6.50
N LYS A 113 -17.70 -21.13 -5.81
CA LYS A 113 -19.07 -20.82 -6.21
C LYS A 113 -19.16 -19.93 -7.43
N GLU A 114 -18.23 -19.00 -7.57
CA GLU A 114 -18.15 -18.11 -8.73
C GLU A 114 -17.45 -18.77 -9.93
N GLU A 115 -16.91 -19.99 -9.78
CA GLU A 115 -16.23 -20.75 -10.84
C GLU A 115 -15.16 -19.91 -11.55
N VAL A 116 -14.22 -19.34 -10.78
CA VAL A 116 -13.15 -18.53 -11.33
C VAL A 116 -12.14 -19.40 -12.10
N ASP A 117 -11.59 -18.88 -13.21
CA ASP A 117 -10.53 -19.57 -13.96
C ASP A 117 -9.20 -19.55 -13.20
N VAL A 118 -8.96 -18.50 -12.44
CA VAL A 118 -7.75 -18.27 -11.62
C VAL A 118 -8.12 -17.64 -10.29
N ALA A 119 -7.52 -18.14 -9.21
CA ALA A 119 -7.59 -17.51 -7.89
C ALA A 119 -6.22 -16.91 -7.53
N ILE A 120 -6.16 -15.61 -7.35
CA ILE A 120 -4.96 -14.88 -6.91
C ILE A 120 -5.08 -14.67 -5.41
N MET A 121 -4.18 -15.29 -4.64
CA MET A 121 -4.25 -15.36 -3.18
C MET A 121 -3.07 -14.61 -2.55
N GLU A 122 -3.36 -13.49 -1.90
CA GLU A 122 -2.39 -12.75 -1.11
C GLU A 122 -2.27 -13.34 0.30
N VAL A 123 -1.05 -13.64 0.74
CA VAL A 123 -0.72 -14.03 2.12
C VAL A 123 -0.97 -12.86 3.07
N GLY A 124 -1.61 -13.11 4.21
CA GLY A 124 -1.83 -12.09 5.24
C GLY A 124 -0.52 -11.69 5.92
N ILE A 125 0.07 -12.59 6.69
CA ILE A 125 1.32 -12.36 7.42
C ILE A 125 2.23 -13.58 7.28
N GLY A 126 3.51 -13.34 6.98
CA GLY A 126 4.51 -14.41 6.85
C GLY A 126 4.28 -15.26 5.61
N GLY A 127 3.94 -16.52 5.80
CA GLY A 127 3.69 -17.52 4.76
C GLY A 127 3.53 -18.90 5.37
N GLN A 128 4.55 -19.41 6.05
CA GLN A 128 4.59 -20.76 6.60
C GLN A 128 3.36 -21.13 7.45
N TYR A 129 2.92 -20.21 8.31
CA TYR A 129 1.80 -20.42 9.24
C TYR A 129 0.58 -19.56 8.87
N ASP A 130 0.58 -18.94 7.71
CA ASP A 130 -0.54 -18.11 7.25
C ASP A 130 -1.77 -18.97 6.97
N SER A 131 -2.94 -18.40 7.18
CA SER A 131 -4.21 -19.10 6.93
C SER A 131 -4.36 -19.55 5.47
N THR A 132 -3.76 -18.84 4.51
CA THR A 132 -3.79 -19.20 3.09
C THR A 132 -2.90 -20.40 2.77
N ASN A 133 -1.98 -20.80 3.67
CA ASN A 133 -1.03 -21.88 3.40
C ASN A 133 -1.65 -23.31 3.47
N LEU A 134 -2.99 -23.40 3.65
CA LEU A 134 -3.73 -24.66 3.38
C LEU A 134 -3.70 -25.03 1.89
N ILE A 135 -3.35 -24.10 1.01
CA ILE A 135 -3.16 -24.32 -0.43
C ILE A 135 -1.95 -25.23 -0.61
N ARG A 136 -2.19 -26.43 -1.10
CA ARG A 136 -1.13 -27.46 -1.26
C ARG A 136 -0.60 -27.57 -2.70
N LYS A 137 -1.37 -27.17 -3.71
CA LYS A 137 -1.01 -27.26 -5.14
C LYS A 137 -1.26 -25.95 -5.90
N PRO A 138 -0.59 -24.85 -5.53
CA PRO A 138 -0.66 -23.65 -6.35
C PRO A 138 0.01 -23.92 -7.72
N VAL A 139 -0.41 -23.24 -8.77
CA VAL A 139 0.24 -23.31 -10.08
C VAL A 139 1.61 -22.66 -10.05
N VAL A 140 1.73 -21.58 -9.31
CA VAL A 140 2.96 -20.81 -9.14
C VAL A 140 2.94 -20.05 -7.81
N CYS A 141 4.10 -19.88 -7.19
CA CYS A 141 4.31 -19.06 -6.00
C CYS A 141 5.10 -17.80 -6.36
N GLY A 142 4.77 -16.68 -5.69
CA GLY A 142 5.50 -15.42 -5.83
C GLY A 142 5.94 -14.87 -4.47
N VAL A 143 7.17 -14.33 -4.39
CA VAL A 143 7.63 -13.60 -3.22
C VAL A 143 8.05 -12.21 -3.64
N SER A 144 7.28 -11.19 -3.23
CA SER A 144 7.62 -9.78 -3.47
C SER A 144 8.72 -9.31 -2.51
N SER A 145 9.12 -8.05 -2.62
CA SER A 145 10.25 -7.50 -1.83
C SER A 145 10.12 -7.77 -0.34
N LEU A 146 11.21 -8.21 0.28
CA LEU A 146 11.35 -8.44 1.71
C LEU A 146 11.89 -7.20 2.42
N GLY A 147 11.61 -7.08 3.70
CA GLY A 147 12.04 -6.03 4.59
C GLY A 147 11.58 -6.33 6.01
N LEU A 148 12.02 -5.57 6.99
CA LEU A 148 11.62 -5.72 8.39
C LEU A 148 10.18 -5.22 8.57
N ASP A 149 9.28 -6.13 8.92
CA ASP A 149 7.88 -5.85 9.27
C ASP A 149 7.33 -7.02 10.09
N HIS A 150 6.36 -6.77 10.97
CA HIS A 150 5.80 -7.76 11.88
C HIS A 150 6.86 -8.52 12.70
N THR A 151 7.90 -7.83 13.15
CA THR A 151 9.07 -8.42 13.80
C THR A 151 8.75 -9.17 15.09
N SER A 152 7.70 -8.78 15.80
CA SER A 152 7.19 -9.49 16.98
C SER A 152 6.65 -10.90 16.68
N ILE A 153 6.29 -11.17 15.40
CA ILE A 153 5.71 -12.46 14.97
C ILE A 153 6.69 -13.24 14.10
N LEU A 154 7.36 -12.56 13.16
CA LEU A 154 8.21 -13.19 12.15
C LEU A 154 9.69 -13.24 12.54
N GLY A 155 10.08 -12.58 13.65
CA GLY A 155 11.46 -12.40 14.04
C GLY A 155 12.04 -11.07 13.53
N ASP A 156 13.18 -10.70 14.11
CA ASP A 156 13.83 -9.41 14.04
C ASP A 156 14.94 -9.33 12.97
N THR A 157 15.14 -10.40 12.19
CA THR A 157 16.11 -10.45 11.09
C THR A 157 15.44 -10.73 9.76
N ILE A 158 16.07 -10.29 8.67
CA ILE A 158 15.56 -10.52 7.32
C ILE A 158 15.56 -12.01 6.98
N ASP A 159 16.49 -12.79 7.52
CA ASP A 159 16.61 -14.24 7.33
C ASP A 159 15.40 -14.99 7.89
N LYS A 160 15.00 -14.68 9.13
CA LYS A 160 13.79 -15.24 9.75
C LYS A 160 12.55 -14.90 8.94
N ILE A 161 12.44 -13.64 8.47
CA ILE A 161 11.33 -13.18 7.63
C ILE A 161 11.33 -13.92 6.30
N ALA A 162 12.49 -14.10 5.65
CA ALA A 162 12.63 -14.85 4.41
C ALA A 162 12.19 -16.30 4.59
N TRP A 163 12.61 -16.95 5.66
CA TRP A 163 12.20 -18.31 6.00
C TRP A 163 10.67 -18.45 6.11
N HIS A 164 10.03 -17.56 6.85
CA HIS A 164 8.57 -17.56 6.98
C HIS A 164 7.86 -17.38 5.64
N LYS A 165 8.36 -16.49 4.79
CA LYS A 165 7.70 -16.14 3.51
C LYS A 165 7.91 -17.22 2.45
N ALA A 166 9.09 -17.85 2.38
CA ALA A 166 9.35 -19.01 1.55
C ALA A 166 8.53 -20.25 1.96
N GLY A 167 7.89 -20.23 3.12
CA GLY A 167 7.02 -21.31 3.59
C GLY A 167 5.77 -21.57 2.74
N ILE A 168 5.48 -20.72 1.75
CA ILE A 168 4.42 -20.98 0.75
C ILE A 168 4.89 -21.89 -0.39
N PHE A 169 6.18 -22.15 -0.52
CA PHE A 169 6.74 -23.02 -1.57
C PHE A 169 6.19 -24.44 -1.46
N LYS A 170 6.04 -25.11 -2.61
CA LYS A 170 5.51 -26.47 -2.66
C LYS A 170 6.37 -27.34 -3.59
N PRO A 171 6.47 -28.64 -3.32
CA PRO A 171 7.26 -29.55 -4.14
C PRO A 171 6.85 -29.49 -5.62
N GLY A 172 7.82 -29.30 -6.51
CA GLY A 172 7.61 -29.25 -7.95
C GLY A 172 6.84 -28.04 -8.48
N THR A 173 6.38 -27.13 -7.61
CA THR A 173 5.70 -25.89 -8.00
C THR A 173 6.73 -24.79 -8.25
N PRO A 174 6.78 -24.16 -9.43
CA PRO A 174 7.71 -23.07 -9.68
C PRO A 174 7.42 -21.85 -8.78
N ALA A 175 8.50 -21.24 -8.30
CA ALA A 175 8.43 -20.02 -7.50
C ALA A 175 9.30 -18.92 -8.11
N PHE A 176 8.83 -17.68 -8.01
CA PHE A 176 9.57 -16.49 -8.42
C PHE A 176 9.69 -15.51 -7.26
N THR A 177 10.85 -14.87 -7.17
CA THR A 177 11.06 -13.78 -6.20
C THR A 177 11.50 -12.50 -6.91
N SER A 178 11.05 -11.35 -6.43
CA SER A 178 11.69 -10.07 -6.77
C SER A 178 13.16 -10.10 -6.30
N PRO A 179 14.06 -9.26 -6.84
CA PRO A 179 15.40 -9.11 -6.28
C PRO A 179 15.35 -8.86 -4.77
N GLN A 180 16.16 -9.59 -4.01
CA GLN A 180 16.22 -9.57 -2.54
C GLN A 180 17.64 -9.24 -2.09
N PRO A 181 17.84 -8.82 -0.82
CA PRO A 181 19.17 -8.85 -0.19
C PRO A 181 19.76 -10.26 -0.20
N ASP A 182 21.09 -10.37 -0.36
CA ASP A 182 21.77 -11.66 -0.56
C ASP A 182 21.45 -12.68 0.54
N ASN A 183 21.54 -12.28 1.81
CA ASN A 183 21.23 -13.15 2.95
C ASN A 183 19.77 -13.64 2.96
N ALA A 184 18.83 -12.83 2.48
CA ALA A 184 17.43 -13.25 2.36
C ALA A 184 17.24 -14.22 1.18
N LEU A 185 17.98 -14.01 0.08
CA LEU A 185 17.94 -14.90 -1.08
C LEU A 185 18.53 -16.27 -0.73
N ASP A 186 19.68 -16.30 -0.05
CA ASP A 186 20.32 -17.55 0.41
C ASP A 186 19.34 -18.43 1.20
N VAL A 187 18.63 -17.85 2.17
CA VAL A 187 17.61 -18.56 2.98
C VAL A 187 16.46 -19.07 2.09
N MET A 188 16.04 -18.30 1.09
CA MET A 188 14.96 -18.72 0.20
C MET A 188 15.40 -19.85 -0.73
N GLU A 189 16.65 -19.85 -1.21
CA GLU A 189 17.23 -20.90 -2.06
C GLU A 189 17.42 -22.19 -1.27
N GLU A 190 17.94 -22.11 -0.04
CA GLU A 190 18.04 -23.26 0.87
C GLU A 190 16.66 -23.88 1.09
N ARG A 191 15.68 -23.06 1.43
CA ARG A 191 14.31 -23.52 1.67
C ARG A 191 13.65 -24.12 0.42
N ALA A 192 13.89 -23.53 -0.75
CA ALA A 192 13.40 -24.03 -2.02
C ALA A 192 14.02 -25.38 -2.36
N SER A 193 15.33 -25.56 -2.10
CA SER A 193 16.03 -26.83 -2.25
C SER A 193 15.50 -27.92 -1.33
N GLU A 194 15.31 -27.61 -0.04
CA GLU A 194 14.72 -28.53 0.95
C GLU A 194 13.35 -29.06 0.53
N ILE A 195 12.51 -28.16 -0.01
CA ILE A 195 11.13 -28.48 -0.42
C ILE A 195 11.10 -29.16 -1.80
N GLY A 196 12.11 -28.98 -2.62
CA GLY A 196 12.11 -29.39 -4.03
C GLY A 196 11.28 -28.44 -4.91
N CYS A 197 11.32 -27.13 -4.63
CA CYS A 197 10.63 -26.07 -5.35
C CYS A 197 11.61 -25.38 -6.30
N PRO A 198 11.37 -25.33 -7.62
CA PRO A 198 12.19 -24.54 -8.53
C PRO A 198 12.02 -23.05 -8.25
N LEU A 199 13.05 -22.38 -7.73
CA LEU A 199 13.05 -20.94 -7.44
C LEU A 199 13.85 -20.19 -8.50
N SER A 200 13.33 -19.02 -8.93
CA SER A 200 14.01 -18.10 -9.84
C SER A 200 13.84 -16.64 -9.40
N VAL A 201 14.90 -15.85 -9.57
CA VAL A 201 14.83 -14.40 -9.38
C VAL A 201 14.25 -13.77 -10.65
N THR A 202 13.27 -12.89 -10.46
CA THR A 202 12.58 -12.21 -11.55
C THR A 202 13.52 -11.21 -12.25
N PRO A 203 13.65 -11.25 -13.60
CA PRO A 203 14.41 -10.25 -14.33
C PRO A 203 13.74 -8.87 -14.21
N PRO A 204 14.50 -7.78 -14.37
CA PRO A 204 13.93 -6.43 -14.34
C PRO A 204 12.96 -6.22 -15.50
N LEU A 205 11.94 -5.39 -15.27
CA LEU A 205 10.91 -5.12 -16.30
C LEU A 205 11.48 -4.54 -17.60
N SER A 206 12.65 -3.87 -17.53
CA SER A 206 13.36 -3.32 -18.69
C SER A 206 13.77 -4.36 -19.74
N VAL A 207 13.91 -5.62 -19.34
CA VAL A 207 14.18 -6.72 -20.28
C VAL A 207 13.08 -6.83 -21.35
N TYR A 208 11.85 -6.47 -21.01
CA TYR A 208 10.70 -6.50 -21.93
C TYR A 208 10.50 -5.20 -22.72
N GLU A 209 11.34 -4.19 -22.46
CA GLU A 209 11.28 -2.85 -23.06
C GLU A 209 12.37 -2.61 -24.12
N SER A 210 13.19 -3.62 -24.42
CA SER A 210 14.44 -3.51 -25.19
C SER A 210 14.30 -2.83 -26.56
N ASN A 211 13.08 -2.72 -27.12
CA ASN A 211 12.82 -2.14 -28.44
C ASN A 211 11.67 -1.11 -28.45
N GLY A 212 11.40 -0.47 -27.31
CA GLY A 212 10.27 0.48 -27.19
C GLY A 212 10.40 1.45 -26.04
N PRO A 213 9.43 2.37 -25.89
CA PRO A 213 9.38 3.25 -24.72
C PRO A 213 9.13 2.44 -23.44
N PRO A 214 9.49 2.98 -22.26
CA PRO A 214 9.18 2.36 -20.98
C PRO A 214 7.70 2.02 -20.86
N LEU A 215 7.40 0.82 -20.31
CA LEU A 215 6.01 0.40 -20.08
C LEU A 215 5.32 1.34 -19.09
N ASN A 216 4.16 1.82 -19.48
CA ASN A 216 3.29 2.60 -18.61
C ASN A 216 2.57 1.66 -17.65
N LEU A 217 2.72 1.89 -16.36
CA LEU A 217 2.08 1.10 -15.31
C LEU A 217 0.90 1.89 -14.72
N GLY A 218 -0.22 1.23 -14.52
CA GLY A 218 -1.41 1.84 -13.91
C GLY A 218 -1.24 2.16 -12.41
N ILE A 219 -0.28 1.51 -11.73
CA ILE A 219 0.15 1.87 -10.37
C ILE A 219 1.51 2.55 -10.48
N ALA A 220 1.56 3.82 -10.06
CA ALA A 220 2.76 4.64 -10.17
C ALA A 220 3.85 4.25 -9.13
N GLY A 221 5.11 4.63 -9.40
CA GLY A 221 6.24 4.48 -8.49
C GLY A 221 7.29 3.45 -8.92
N HIS A 222 8.54 3.72 -8.59
CA HIS A 222 9.70 2.92 -9.04
C HIS A 222 9.60 1.43 -8.61
N LYS A 223 9.22 1.17 -7.37
CA LYS A 223 9.09 -0.21 -6.85
C LYS A 223 7.94 -0.99 -7.52
N GLN A 224 6.98 -0.32 -8.13
CA GLN A 224 5.92 -1.00 -8.88
C GLN A 224 6.44 -1.71 -10.12
N ARG A 225 7.59 -1.29 -10.66
CA ARG A 225 8.26 -2.00 -11.76
C ARG A 225 8.73 -3.40 -11.33
N HIS A 226 9.20 -3.59 -10.08
CA HIS A 226 9.54 -4.90 -9.54
C HIS A 226 8.28 -5.76 -9.34
N ASN A 227 7.20 -5.17 -8.81
CA ASN A 227 5.93 -5.87 -8.61
C ASN A 227 5.31 -6.29 -9.96
N ALA A 228 5.37 -5.44 -10.97
CA ALA A 228 4.90 -5.73 -12.33
C ALA A 228 5.74 -6.82 -13.00
N ALA A 229 7.08 -6.78 -12.86
CA ALA A 229 7.96 -7.81 -13.38
C ALA A 229 7.65 -9.18 -12.78
N LEU A 230 7.47 -9.26 -11.45
CA LEU A 230 7.06 -10.48 -10.77
C LEU A 230 5.69 -10.97 -11.28
N ALA A 231 4.71 -10.08 -11.39
CA ALA A 231 3.39 -10.43 -11.90
C ALA A 231 3.43 -10.98 -13.33
N VAL A 232 4.26 -10.43 -14.21
CA VAL A 232 4.45 -10.92 -15.59
C VAL A 232 4.94 -12.38 -15.57
N GLN A 233 5.93 -12.73 -14.73
CA GLN A 233 6.42 -14.10 -14.61
C GLN A 233 5.35 -15.05 -14.08
N LEU A 234 4.64 -14.65 -13.01
CA LEU A 234 3.58 -15.46 -12.42
C LEU A 234 2.45 -15.74 -13.44
N CYS A 235 2.02 -14.70 -14.16
CA CYS A 235 0.97 -14.83 -15.18
C CYS A 235 1.42 -15.68 -16.36
N LYS A 236 2.69 -15.58 -16.79
CA LYS A 236 3.23 -16.42 -17.86
C LYS A 236 3.16 -17.89 -17.49
N VAL A 237 3.73 -18.28 -16.34
CA VAL A 237 3.70 -19.67 -15.87
C VAL A 237 2.29 -20.19 -15.75
N TRP A 238 1.39 -19.39 -15.18
CA TRP A 238 -0.02 -19.77 -15.05
C TRP A 238 -0.68 -19.98 -16.43
N THR A 239 -0.46 -19.08 -17.38
CA THR A 239 -1.04 -19.14 -18.72
C THR A 239 -0.50 -20.36 -19.50
N ASP A 240 0.80 -20.64 -19.39
CA ASP A 240 1.44 -21.79 -20.05
C ASP A 240 0.92 -23.11 -19.45
N HIS A 241 0.76 -23.18 -18.11
CA HIS A 241 0.12 -24.32 -17.44
C HIS A 241 -1.31 -24.56 -17.96
N ARG A 242 -2.11 -23.49 -18.07
CA ARG A 242 -3.50 -23.56 -18.56
C ARG A 242 -3.56 -24.04 -20.03
N ARG A 243 -2.64 -23.59 -20.87
CA ARG A 243 -2.52 -24.03 -22.28
C ARG A 243 -2.12 -25.50 -22.37
N GLY A 244 -1.12 -25.91 -21.60
CA GLY A 244 -0.67 -27.31 -21.56
C GLY A 244 -1.80 -28.26 -21.14
N ASN A 245 -2.60 -27.92 -20.14
CA ASN A 245 -3.75 -28.70 -19.72
C ASN A 245 -4.85 -28.78 -20.80
N ARG A 246 -5.08 -27.71 -21.56
CA ARG A 246 -6.04 -27.72 -22.70
C ARG A 246 -5.57 -28.63 -23.85
N VAL A 247 -4.28 -28.65 -24.13
CA VAL A 247 -3.70 -29.53 -25.16
C VAL A 247 -3.77 -31.00 -24.72
N ARG A 248 -3.43 -31.31 -23.45
CA ARG A 248 -3.53 -32.68 -22.91
C ARG A 248 -4.97 -33.22 -22.89
N GLN A 249 -5.96 -32.38 -22.66
CA GLN A 249 -7.38 -32.77 -22.75
C GLN A 249 -7.82 -33.09 -24.20
N LYS A 250 -7.11 -32.55 -25.20
CA LYS A 250 -7.41 -32.79 -26.62
C LYS A 250 -6.58 -33.91 -27.26
N SER A 251 -5.47 -34.32 -26.64
CA SER A 251 -4.58 -35.40 -27.12
C SER A 251 -4.51 -36.50 -26.08
N SER A 252 -5.07 -37.65 -26.39
CA SER A 252 -4.95 -38.89 -25.62
C SER A 252 -3.64 -39.63 -25.91
N LYS A 253 -2.48 -38.97 -25.75
CA LYS A 253 -1.18 -39.64 -25.77
C LYS A 253 -0.24 -38.97 -24.77
N GLU A 254 0.27 -39.80 -23.86
CA GLU A 254 1.30 -39.47 -22.91
C GLU A 254 2.60 -39.10 -23.65
N GLU A 255 2.99 -37.83 -23.53
CA GLU A 255 4.38 -37.42 -23.72
C GLU A 255 4.82 -36.65 -22.46
N SER A 256 5.78 -37.27 -21.76
CA SER A 256 6.50 -36.69 -20.65
C SER A 256 7.20 -35.40 -21.10
N CYS A 257 6.66 -34.25 -20.77
CA CYS A 257 7.31 -32.97 -20.98
C CYS A 257 7.96 -32.53 -19.66
N ARG A 258 9.25 -32.80 -19.51
CA ARG A 258 10.13 -32.01 -18.64
C ARG A 258 10.17 -30.62 -19.23
N THR A 259 9.44 -29.71 -18.64
CA THR A 259 9.54 -28.28 -18.97
C THR A 259 10.86 -27.78 -18.38
N GLU A 260 11.90 -27.75 -19.20
CA GLU A 260 13.06 -26.91 -18.92
C GLU A 260 12.52 -25.48 -18.83
N LEU A 261 12.71 -24.85 -17.66
CA LEU A 261 12.51 -23.41 -17.44
C LEU A 261 13.58 -22.68 -18.29
N SER A 262 13.40 -22.71 -19.61
CA SER A 262 14.25 -21.94 -20.50
C SER A 262 14.08 -20.47 -20.16
N ASN A 263 15.21 -19.82 -19.82
CA ASN A 263 15.34 -18.38 -19.72
C ASN A 263 14.56 -17.75 -20.87
N MET A 264 13.56 -16.92 -20.54
CA MET A 264 12.84 -16.18 -21.56
C MET A 264 13.83 -15.33 -22.32
N GLU A 265 14.12 -15.69 -23.57
CA GLU A 265 14.61 -14.71 -24.53
C GLU A 265 13.70 -13.49 -24.49
N ALA A 266 14.26 -12.29 -24.62
CA ALA A 266 13.59 -11.00 -24.53
C ALA A 266 12.50 -10.87 -25.61
N SER A 267 11.42 -11.64 -25.48
CA SER A 267 10.28 -11.59 -26.37
C SER A 267 9.34 -10.49 -25.92
N ARG A 268 8.90 -9.69 -26.85
CA ARG A 268 7.94 -8.59 -26.65
C ARG A 268 6.71 -9.13 -25.92
N LEU A 269 6.31 -8.45 -24.83
CA LEU A 269 5.10 -8.82 -24.09
C LEU A 269 3.86 -8.78 -25.03
N PRO A 270 2.93 -9.72 -24.87
CA PRO A 270 1.65 -9.68 -25.59
C PRO A 270 0.91 -8.36 -25.31
N PRO A 271 0.19 -7.81 -26.30
CA PRO A 271 -0.58 -6.57 -26.12
C PRO A 271 -1.54 -6.62 -24.92
N THR A 272 -2.18 -7.76 -24.66
CA THR A 272 -3.07 -7.97 -23.52
C THR A 272 -2.37 -7.85 -22.16
N VAL A 273 -1.09 -8.23 -22.08
CA VAL A 273 -0.27 -8.06 -20.87
C VAL A 273 0.06 -6.58 -20.67
N ILE A 274 0.46 -5.88 -21.73
CA ILE A 274 0.76 -4.44 -21.72
C ILE A 274 -0.47 -3.65 -21.26
N GLU A 275 -1.64 -3.93 -21.85
CA GLU A 275 -2.90 -3.30 -21.45
C GLU A 275 -3.29 -3.64 -20.00
N GLY A 276 -3.06 -4.88 -19.55
CA GLY A 276 -3.27 -5.27 -18.17
C GLY A 276 -2.38 -4.51 -17.18
N LEU A 277 -1.11 -4.30 -17.51
CA LEU A 277 -0.18 -3.51 -16.71
C LEU A 277 -0.59 -2.04 -16.66
N LYS A 278 -0.97 -1.46 -17.79
CA LYS A 278 -1.36 -0.05 -17.94
C LYS A 278 -2.66 0.28 -17.22
N HIS A 279 -3.65 -0.59 -17.27
CA HIS A 279 -4.96 -0.37 -16.67
C HIS A 279 -5.12 -0.97 -15.26
N CYS A 280 -4.02 -1.47 -14.67
CA CYS A 280 -4.06 -1.96 -13.30
C CYS A 280 -4.30 -0.79 -12.34
N ARG A 281 -5.30 -0.92 -11.45
CA ARG A 281 -5.59 0.03 -10.38
C ARG A 281 -5.53 -0.66 -9.03
N TRP A 282 -4.90 -0.01 -8.06
CA TRP A 282 -4.84 -0.50 -6.69
C TRP A 282 -4.94 0.67 -5.73
N ASP A 283 -6.11 0.87 -5.18
CA ASP A 283 -6.42 2.02 -4.34
C ASP A 283 -5.49 2.12 -3.13
N GLY A 284 -5.15 3.35 -2.77
CA GLY A 284 -4.27 3.66 -1.64
C GLY A 284 -2.79 3.27 -1.85
N ARG A 285 -2.37 3.08 -3.09
CA ARG A 285 -0.96 2.87 -3.47
C ARG A 285 -0.56 3.82 -4.57
N ASN A 286 0.19 4.86 -4.21
CA ASN A 286 0.62 5.92 -5.11
C ASN A 286 -0.54 6.41 -6.00
N GLN A 287 -1.72 6.55 -5.40
CA GLN A 287 -2.95 6.92 -6.10
C GLN A 287 -3.09 8.44 -6.17
N THR A 288 -3.36 8.94 -7.37
CA THR A 288 -3.67 10.37 -7.59
C THR A 288 -5.15 10.50 -7.94
N ILE A 289 -5.89 11.34 -7.21
CA ILE A 289 -7.29 11.68 -7.49
C ILE A 289 -7.39 13.18 -7.72
N LYS A 290 -7.83 13.57 -8.91
CA LYS A 290 -7.98 14.98 -9.31
C LYS A 290 -9.43 15.42 -9.19
N LYS A 291 -9.63 16.56 -8.53
CA LYS A 291 -10.92 17.24 -8.42
C LYS A 291 -10.75 18.73 -8.74
N PRO A 292 -11.81 19.47 -9.03
CA PRO A 292 -11.71 20.91 -9.27
C PRO A 292 -11.03 21.64 -8.11
N GLY A 293 -9.85 22.22 -8.35
CA GLY A 293 -9.05 22.97 -7.38
C GLY A 293 -8.37 22.12 -6.29
N ILE A 294 -8.42 20.77 -6.39
CA ILE A 294 -7.78 19.87 -5.41
C ILE A 294 -7.19 18.65 -6.13
N THR A 295 -5.98 18.27 -5.75
CA THR A 295 -5.41 16.95 -6.11
C THR A 295 -5.01 16.21 -4.83
N TYR A 296 -5.56 15.01 -4.67
CA TYR A 296 -5.19 14.10 -3.59
C TYR A 296 -4.13 13.12 -4.08
N TYR A 297 -3.09 12.96 -3.28
CA TYR A 297 -2.05 11.96 -3.42
C TYR A 297 -2.16 10.99 -2.24
N LEU A 298 -2.56 9.76 -2.49
CA LEU A 298 -2.92 8.79 -1.46
C LEU A 298 -1.95 7.61 -1.46
N ASP A 299 -1.25 7.40 -0.36
CA ASP A 299 -0.41 6.23 -0.16
C ASP A 299 -0.40 5.77 1.29
N GLY A 300 -0.65 4.49 1.52
CA GLY A 300 -0.68 3.88 2.85
C GLY A 300 0.71 3.55 3.43
N ALA A 301 1.76 4.27 3.06
CA ALA A 301 3.11 4.11 3.59
C ALA A 301 3.13 4.22 5.13
N HIS A 302 3.86 3.29 5.77
CA HIS A 302 3.86 3.17 7.23
C HIS A 302 5.15 2.56 7.81
N THR A 303 6.20 2.47 7.02
CA THR A 303 7.59 2.15 7.41
C THR A 303 8.51 3.17 6.77
N LEU A 304 9.70 3.38 7.31
CA LEU A 304 10.67 4.35 6.77
C LEU A 304 10.83 4.20 5.26
N GLU A 305 11.18 3.01 4.80
CA GLU A 305 11.39 2.73 3.37
C GLU A 305 10.16 3.08 2.52
N SER A 306 8.95 2.76 2.99
CA SER A 306 7.73 3.06 2.24
C SER A 306 7.38 4.56 2.24
N VAL A 307 7.67 5.28 3.33
CA VAL A 307 7.49 6.74 3.40
C VAL A 307 8.46 7.46 2.47
N GLU A 308 9.72 7.05 2.42
CA GLU A 308 10.71 7.60 1.48
C GLU A 308 10.28 7.41 0.01
N GLN A 309 9.78 6.23 -0.33
CA GLN A 309 9.25 5.95 -1.67
C GLN A 309 7.99 6.78 -1.99
N CYS A 310 7.08 6.92 -1.02
CA CYS A 310 5.91 7.78 -1.13
C CYS A 310 6.30 9.24 -1.38
N ILE A 311 7.30 9.76 -0.65
CA ILE A 311 7.84 11.10 -0.83
C ILE A 311 8.45 11.28 -2.21
N GLN A 312 9.27 10.34 -2.67
CA GLN A 312 9.88 10.39 -3.99
C GLN A 312 8.82 10.44 -5.09
N TRP A 313 7.80 9.59 -4.99
CA TRP A 313 6.67 9.61 -5.91
C TRP A 313 5.91 10.93 -5.84
N PHE A 314 5.52 11.38 -4.64
CA PHE A 314 4.78 12.64 -4.45
C PHE A 314 5.52 13.84 -5.05
N LYS A 315 6.82 14.00 -4.74
CA LYS A 315 7.64 15.09 -5.29
C LYS A 315 7.66 15.08 -6.82
N THR A 316 7.76 13.90 -7.43
CA THR A 316 7.77 13.78 -8.90
C THR A 316 6.43 14.23 -9.49
N VAL A 317 5.32 13.59 -9.04
CA VAL A 317 4.01 13.83 -9.66
C VAL A 317 3.42 15.20 -9.33
N SER A 318 3.64 15.71 -8.10
CA SER A 318 3.16 17.04 -7.70
C SER A 318 3.93 18.16 -8.41
N SER A 319 5.25 18.00 -8.62
CA SER A 319 6.05 18.93 -9.39
C SER A 319 5.67 18.96 -10.87
N GLU A 320 5.38 17.80 -11.48
CA GLU A 320 4.89 17.74 -12.86
C GLU A 320 3.52 18.41 -13.00
N GLU A 321 2.62 18.18 -12.07
CA GLU A 321 1.32 18.84 -12.05
C GLU A 321 1.45 20.35 -11.84
N SER A 322 2.30 20.80 -10.91
CA SER A 322 2.51 22.23 -10.62
C SER A 322 2.95 23.03 -11.84
N LYS A 323 3.68 22.42 -12.79
CA LYS A 323 4.07 23.07 -14.07
C LYS A 323 2.89 23.33 -15.01
N GLN A 324 1.78 22.62 -14.81
CA GLN A 324 0.56 22.72 -15.63
C GLN A 324 -0.50 23.62 -14.99
N LEU A 325 -0.35 23.92 -13.70
CA LEU A 325 -1.27 24.75 -12.93
C LEU A 325 -0.84 26.22 -12.97
N SER A 326 -1.82 27.10 -12.97
CA SER A 326 -1.64 28.54 -12.84
C SER A 326 -2.27 29.02 -11.53
N GLY A 327 -1.72 30.10 -10.98
CA GLY A 327 -2.22 30.68 -9.73
C GLY A 327 -1.49 30.16 -8.49
N ARG A 328 -2.09 30.41 -7.33
CA ARG A 328 -1.51 30.09 -6.03
C ARG A 328 -1.73 28.62 -5.67
N LEU A 329 -0.63 27.90 -5.57
CA LEU A 329 -0.59 26.49 -5.15
C LEU A 329 -0.29 26.39 -3.65
N VAL A 330 -0.98 25.49 -2.95
CA VAL A 330 -0.73 25.15 -1.55
C VAL A 330 -0.57 23.64 -1.43
N GLN A 331 0.47 23.18 -0.72
CA GLN A 331 0.73 21.77 -0.44
C GLN A 331 0.46 21.44 1.02
N VAL A 332 -0.44 20.49 1.28
CA VAL A 332 -0.85 20.08 2.62
C VAL A 332 -0.54 18.60 2.86
N LEU A 333 0.07 18.31 4.01
CA LEU A 333 0.20 16.93 4.51
C LEU A 333 -0.99 16.60 5.40
N VAL A 334 -1.63 15.43 5.20
CA VAL A 334 -2.56 14.80 6.15
C VAL A 334 -1.94 13.50 6.62
N PHE A 335 -1.66 13.40 7.91
CA PHE A 335 -0.86 12.29 8.45
C PHE A 335 -1.49 11.66 9.70
N ASN A 336 -1.36 10.33 9.78
CA ASN A 336 -1.53 9.56 11.02
C ASN A 336 -0.68 8.30 10.98
N SER A 337 -0.15 7.90 12.11
CA SER A 337 0.52 6.62 12.31
C SER A 337 -0.31 5.70 13.22
N THR A 338 -0.17 4.38 13.07
CA THR A 338 -0.87 3.37 13.88
C THR A 338 0.11 2.34 14.45
N GLY A 339 -0.26 1.72 15.58
CA GLY A 339 0.57 0.72 16.26
C GLY A 339 1.72 1.34 17.06
N ASP A 340 2.66 0.51 17.50
CA ASP A 340 3.83 0.88 18.33
C ASP A 340 5.02 1.35 17.48
N ARG A 341 4.74 1.97 16.33
CA ARG A 341 5.77 2.45 15.40
C ARG A 341 6.41 3.72 15.93
N GLU A 342 7.71 3.82 15.80
CA GLU A 342 8.45 5.04 16.13
C GLU A 342 8.05 6.16 15.15
N ALA A 343 7.19 7.05 15.61
CA ALA A 343 6.66 8.16 14.81
C ALA A 343 7.78 9.05 14.25
N ASN A 344 8.87 9.20 15.00
CA ASN A 344 10.03 10.00 14.61
C ASN A 344 10.61 9.55 13.25
N VAL A 345 10.77 8.25 13.06
CA VAL A 345 11.30 7.65 11.84
C VAL A 345 10.41 7.92 10.61
N LEU A 346 9.10 8.06 10.83
CA LEU A 346 8.15 8.31 9.74
C LEU A 346 7.98 9.81 9.44
N ILE A 347 8.05 10.67 10.47
CA ILE A 347 7.76 12.10 10.36
C ILE A 347 8.97 12.88 9.85
N GLU A 348 10.18 12.52 10.24
CA GLU A 348 11.41 13.23 9.86
C GLU A 348 11.58 13.38 8.32
N PRO A 349 11.43 12.32 7.51
CA PRO A 349 11.48 12.45 6.05
C PRO A 349 10.37 13.35 5.48
N LEU A 350 9.18 13.37 6.09
CA LEU A 350 8.04 14.19 5.65
C LEU A 350 8.27 15.69 5.91
N VAL A 351 8.92 16.05 7.02
CA VAL A 351 9.33 17.43 7.29
C VAL A 351 10.22 17.98 6.16
N ASN A 352 11.03 17.13 5.54
CA ASN A 352 11.91 17.49 4.44
C ASN A 352 11.19 17.73 3.09
N CYS A 353 9.88 17.56 3.03
CA CYS A 353 9.10 17.88 1.82
C CYS A 353 8.77 19.35 1.68
N GLY A 354 8.71 20.11 2.78
CA GLY A 354 8.43 21.55 2.74
C GLY A 354 6.96 21.85 2.46
N PHE A 355 6.03 21.13 3.11
CA PHE A 355 4.60 21.42 3.04
C PHE A 355 4.29 22.79 3.62
N ASP A 356 3.32 23.50 3.01
CA ASP A 356 2.79 24.77 3.53
C ASP A 356 2.00 24.57 4.83
N ALA A 357 1.42 23.37 5.04
CA ALA A 357 0.78 22.99 6.28
C ALA A 357 0.79 21.47 6.49
N ALA A 358 0.77 21.05 7.75
CA ALA A 358 0.62 19.65 8.13
C ALA A 358 -0.57 19.46 9.09
N VAL A 359 -1.42 18.50 8.77
CA VAL A 359 -2.66 18.20 9.47
C VAL A 359 -2.60 16.79 10.04
N PHE A 360 -3.00 16.65 11.28
CA PHE A 360 -2.95 15.39 12.02
C PHE A 360 -4.35 15.01 12.50
N CYS A 361 -4.78 13.76 12.27
CA CYS A 361 -6.09 13.28 12.72
C CYS A 361 -6.08 11.78 13.00
N PRO A 362 -6.97 11.28 13.88
CA PRO A 362 -7.11 9.84 14.10
C PRO A 362 -7.77 9.15 12.88
N ASN A 363 -7.75 7.82 12.86
CA ASN A 363 -8.46 7.02 11.84
C ASN A 363 -9.98 6.97 12.10
N ILE A 364 -10.57 8.06 12.56
CA ILE A 364 -11.99 8.22 12.84
C ILE A 364 -12.59 9.07 11.73
N VAL A 365 -13.56 8.55 10.99
CA VAL A 365 -14.11 9.24 9.82
C VAL A 365 -14.95 10.46 10.23
N LEU A 366 -15.86 10.31 11.20
CA LEU A 366 -16.76 11.37 11.70
C LEU A 366 -16.73 11.45 13.23
N SER A 367 -16.75 12.66 13.79
CA SER A 367 -16.68 12.87 15.24
C SER A 367 -18.03 12.67 15.96
N THR A 368 -19.17 12.72 15.27
CA THR A 368 -20.51 12.68 15.87
C THR A 368 -21.08 11.26 15.93
N LEU A 369 -21.30 10.78 17.17
CA LEU A 369 -21.91 9.49 17.49
C LEU A 369 -23.45 9.46 17.32
N ASN A 370 -24.12 10.57 17.05
CA ASN A 370 -25.58 10.73 17.22
C ASN A 370 -26.41 10.81 15.95
N SER A 371 -25.85 10.63 14.73
CA SER A 371 -26.67 10.60 13.53
C SER A 371 -26.97 9.17 13.09
N VAL A 372 -28.22 8.91 12.69
CA VAL A 372 -28.67 7.64 12.11
C VAL A 372 -27.81 7.31 10.85
N VAL A 373 -27.34 8.34 10.15
CA VAL A 373 -26.42 8.24 9.00
C VAL A 373 -25.05 7.68 9.43
N ALA A 374 -24.54 8.00 10.61
CA ALA A 374 -23.26 7.46 11.13
C ALA A 374 -23.33 5.94 11.40
N ARG A 375 -24.53 5.37 11.55
CA ARG A 375 -24.70 3.91 11.72
C ARG A 375 -24.65 3.15 10.38
N SER A 376 -24.95 3.79 9.26
CA SER A 376 -24.89 3.17 7.93
C SER A 376 -23.51 3.32 7.25
N THR A 377 -22.69 4.26 7.73
CA THR A 377 -21.32 4.50 7.23
C THR A 377 -20.24 4.04 8.22
N LYS A 378 -20.54 3.05 9.08
CA LYS A 378 -19.49 2.37 9.84
C LYS A 378 -18.59 1.68 8.83
N THR A 379 -17.58 2.40 8.39
CA THR A 379 -16.44 1.81 7.70
C THR A 379 -15.77 0.88 8.72
N ASP A 380 -15.47 -0.36 8.34
CA ASP A 380 -14.70 -1.34 9.13
C ASP A 380 -13.26 -0.87 9.44
N VAL A 381 -12.96 0.38 9.13
CA VAL A 381 -11.68 1.07 9.35
C VAL A 381 -11.41 1.31 10.85
N MET A 382 -12.42 1.17 11.72
CA MET A 382 -12.21 1.33 13.16
C MET A 382 -11.42 0.15 13.73
N ASN A 383 -10.18 0.43 14.11
CA ASN A 383 -9.43 -0.48 14.98
C ASN A 383 -10.08 -0.48 16.37
N LEU A 384 -10.98 -1.44 16.60
CA LEU A 384 -11.74 -1.58 17.86
C LEU A 384 -10.85 -1.87 19.08
N THR A 385 -9.57 -2.16 18.88
CA THR A 385 -8.62 -2.50 19.96
C THR A 385 -7.95 -1.28 20.58
N VAL A 386 -8.09 -0.07 19.99
CA VAL A 386 -7.46 1.16 20.48
C VAL A 386 -8.52 2.18 20.87
N THR A 387 -8.44 2.70 22.10
CA THR A 387 -9.39 3.72 22.60
C THR A 387 -9.28 5.02 21.80
N LYS A 388 -10.39 5.76 21.71
CA LYS A 388 -10.42 7.08 21.07
C LYS A 388 -9.41 8.05 21.69
N GLU A 389 -9.29 8.01 23.01
CA GLU A 389 -8.35 8.84 23.77
C GLU A 389 -6.89 8.52 23.39
N SER A 390 -6.52 7.25 23.32
CA SER A 390 -5.17 6.83 22.87
C SER A 390 -4.87 7.29 21.44
N GLN A 391 -5.86 7.25 20.55
CA GLN A 391 -5.69 7.76 19.18
C GLN A 391 -5.47 9.27 19.16
N LEU A 392 -6.23 10.06 19.93
CA LEU A 392 -6.08 11.52 20.01
C LEU A 392 -4.74 11.93 20.63
N ASN A 393 -4.31 11.25 21.70
CA ASN A 393 -3.00 11.50 22.31
C ASN A 393 -1.85 11.26 21.31
N ARG A 394 -1.97 10.23 20.46
CA ARG A 394 -0.99 9.96 19.39
C ARG A 394 -1.00 11.06 18.33
N VAL A 395 -2.16 11.55 17.94
CA VAL A 395 -2.31 12.66 16.99
C VAL A 395 -1.57 13.89 17.48
N LEU A 396 -1.80 14.27 18.74
CA LEU A 396 -1.12 15.40 19.36
C LEU A 396 0.40 15.20 19.44
N ALA A 397 0.84 14.00 19.84
CA ALA A 397 2.27 13.67 19.88
C ALA A 397 2.94 13.75 18.50
N ASN A 398 2.28 13.26 17.45
CA ASN A 398 2.76 13.35 16.08
C ASN A 398 2.87 14.81 15.60
N MET A 399 1.88 15.64 15.90
CA MET A 399 1.87 17.06 15.56
C MET A 399 3.04 17.81 16.22
N LEU A 400 3.18 17.68 17.55
CA LEU A 400 4.27 18.32 18.29
C LEU A 400 5.65 17.86 17.85
N LEU A 401 5.77 16.59 17.46
CA LEU A 401 7.02 16.06 16.90
C LEU A 401 7.34 16.69 15.55
N PHE A 402 6.35 16.81 14.66
CA PHE A 402 6.51 17.47 13.37
C PHE A 402 6.95 18.92 13.53
N GLU A 403 6.28 19.69 14.38
CA GLU A 403 6.63 21.09 14.71
C GLU A 403 8.09 21.22 15.16
N ARG A 404 8.47 20.42 16.16
CA ARG A 404 9.83 20.43 16.70
C ARG A 404 10.89 20.15 15.61
N LEU A 405 10.64 19.17 14.76
CA LEU A 405 11.56 18.80 13.68
C LEU A 405 11.60 19.88 12.59
N ALA A 406 10.46 20.47 12.24
CA ALA A 406 10.36 21.53 11.24
C ALA A 406 11.07 22.82 11.70
N ILE A 407 10.88 23.23 12.96
CA ILE A 407 11.59 24.35 13.57
C ILE A 407 13.10 24.10 13.58
N LYS A 408 13.54 22.91 13.99
CA LYS A 408 14.96 22.52 13.98
C LYS A 408 15.57 22.66 12.58
N ARG A 409 14.86 22.19 11.56
CA ARG A 409 15.28 22.28 10.16
C ARG A 409 15.41 23.73 9.68
N LEU A 410 14.39 24.57 9.96
CA LEU A 410 14.42 25.99 9.59
C LEU A 410 15.61 26.71 10.22
N LYS A 411 15.90 26.47 11.50
CA LYS A 411 17.08 27.01 12.17
C LYS A 411 18.39 26.58 11.51
N GLN A 412 18.49 25.34 11.09
CA GLN A 412 19.67 24.82 10.37
C GLN A 412 19.83 25.53 9.01
N GLN A 413 18.75 25.68 8.23
CA GLN A 413 18.79 26.35 6.93
C GLN A 413 19.19 27.83 7.04
N ILE A 414 18.71 28.54 8.05
CA ILE A 414 19.11 29.93 8.31
C ILE A 414 20.61 29.99 8.61
N HIS A 415 21.09 29.14 9.50
CA HIS A 415 22.52 29.11 9.87
C HIS A 415 23.43 28.79 8.67
N GLU A 416 23.05 27.82 7.82
CA GLU A 416 23.78 27.49 6.59
C GLU A 416 23.80 28.66 5.60
N THR A 417 22.69 29.41 5.49
CA THR A 417 22.60 30.58 4.61
C THR A 417 23.48 31.73 5.13
N GLU A 418 23.52 31.96 6.43
CA GLU A 418 24.40 32.96 7.06
C GLU A 418 25.89 32.62 6.87
N MET A 419 26.26 31.34 7.01
CA MET A 419 27.64 30.88 6.78
C MET A 419 28.10 31.09 5.33
N THR A 420 27.22 30.76 4.35
CA THR A 420 27.54 30.94 2.93
C THR A 420 27.63 32.41 2.51
N GLN A 421 26.88 33.30 3.15
CA GLN A 421 26.96 34.74 2.92
C GLN A 421 28.21 35.37 3.57
N SER A 422 28.66 34.86 4.71
CA SER A 422 29.88 35.30 5.36
C SER A 422 31.14 34.93 4.56
N ASP A 423 31.18 33.77 3.92
CA ASP A 423 32.30 33.33 3.08
C ASP A 423 32.40 34.12 1.76
N SER A 424 31.23 34.54 1.19
CA SER A 424 31.21 35.36 -0.01
C SER A 424 31.63 36.83 0.25
N SER A 425 31.41 37.34 1.46
CA SER A 425 31.84 38.70 1.86
C SER A 425 33.31 38.82 2.21
N CYS A 426 33.96 37.69 2.53
CA CYS A 426 35.40 37.67 2.88
C CYS A 426 36.35 37.76 1.66
N SER A 427 35.84 37.51 0.43
CA SER A 427 36.64 37.64 -0.80
C SER A 427 36.75 39.09 -1.30
N ASP A 428 35.82 40.00 -0.95
CA ASP A 428 35.80 41.40 -1.38
C ASP A 428 36.36 42.39 -0.34
N ALA A 429 36.60 41.97 0.91
CA ALA A 429 37.02 42.87 1.99
C ALA A 429 38.54 43.11 2.08
N LYS A 430 39.37 42.69 1.10
CA LYS A 430 40.79 43.03 1.01
C LYS A 430 41.10 44.37 0.36
N ARG A 431 40.08 45.19 0.10
CA ARG A 431 40.28 46.57 -0.43
C ARG A 431 39.33 47.55 0.21
N ARG A 432 39.43 47.87 1.47
CA ARG A 432 39.12 49.21 2.05
C ARG A 432 39.32 49.15 3.57
N LYS A 433 40.51 49.60 4.02
CA LYS A 433 40.68 50.15 5.36
C LYS A 433 40.28 51.62 5.28
N MET A 434 39.35 52.06 6.09
CA MET A 434 39.40 53.25 6.95
C MET A 434 38.01 53.60 7.48
N ASP A 435 38.04 53.95 8.74
CA ASP A 435 37.13 54.74 9.56
C ASP A 435 35.86 54.10 10.13
N GLY A 436 35.89 54.16 11.46
CA GLY A 436 34.98 53.58 12.39
C GLY A 436 33.57 54.16 12.38
N ASP A 437 32.68 53.30 12.88
CA ASP A 437 31.70 53.70 13.90
C ASP A 437 31.03 52.44 14.48
N PHE A 438 30.91 52.42 15.80
CA PHE A 438 30.21 51.43 16.58
C PHE A 438 28.73 51.49 16.24
N ILE A 439 28.16 50.40 15.71
CA ILE A 439 26.73 50.18 15.68
C ILE A 439 26.41 48.93 16.46
N ASP A 440 25.51 49.13 17.39
CA ASP A 440 24.87 48.30 18.36
C ASP A 440 24.44 46.92 17.82
N LYS A 441 24.74 45.86 18.58
CA LYS A 441 24.26 44.51 18.31
C LYS A 441 22.76 44.47 18.65
N GLY A 442 21.91 44.62 17.65
CA GLY A 442 20.49 44.40 17.75
C GLY A 442 20.18 42.95 18.18
N ASP A 443 19.26 42.87 19.09
CA ASP A 443 18.77 41.75 19.84
C ASP A 443 18.30 40.57 18.95
N ASN A 444 18.97 39.43 19.05
CA ASN A 444 18.68 38.19 18.32
C ASN A 444 17.38 37.50 18.80
N SER A 445 16.61 38.11 19.71
CA SER A 445 15.37 37.54 20.25
C SER A 445 14.15 37.70 19.34
N GLN A 446 14.17 38.66 18.41
CA GLN A 446 13.07 38.94 17.48
C GLN A 446 13.01 37.94 16.33
N SER A 447 14.13 37.32 15.93
CA SER A 447 14.17 36.34 14.84
C SER A 447 13.63 34.95 15.19
N VAL A 448 13.56 34.59 16.46
CA VAL A 448 13.08 33.26 16.92
C VAL A 448 11.55 33.20 16.92
N CYS A 449 10.88 34.29 17.23
CA CYS A 449 9.41 34.36 17.22
C CYS A 449 8.83 34.21 15.79
N ASP A 450 9.54 34.71 14.78
CA ASP A 450 9.13 34.62 13.36
C ASP A 450 9.27 33.21 12.76
N ILE A 451 10.11 32.34 13.34
CA ILE A 451 10.33 30.96 12.84
C ILE A 451 9.20 30.03 13.27
N GLU A 452 8.67 30.18 14.48
CA GLU A 452 7.56 29.37 14.98
C GLU A 452 6.28 29.64 14.19
N ASP A 453 6.06 30.87 13.75
CA ASP A 453 4.94 31.27 12.87
C ASP A 453 5.06 30.77 11.41
N CYS A 454 6.20 30.18 11.04
CA CYS A 454 6.41 29.64 9.69
C CYS A 454 5.90 28.21 9.54
N VAL A 455 5.71 27.46 10.63
CA VAL A 455 5.26 26.07 10.60
C VAL A 455 3.78 26.00 10.93
N ILE A 456 2.94 25.80 9.92
CA ILE A 456 1.48 25.67 10.13
C ILE A 456 1.14 24.21 10.35
N THR A 457 0.76 23.89 11.60
CA THR A 457 0.26 22.56 11.95
C THR A 457 -1.10 22.64 12.61
N LYS A 458 -1.91 21.58 12.50
CA LYS A 458 -3.20 21.50 13.17
C LYS A 458 -3.62 20.05 13.41
N ASP A 459 -4.19 19.78 14.58
CA ASP A 459 -4.81 18.51 14.89
C ASP A 459 -6.34 18.58 14.79
N PHE A 460 -6.95 17.45 14.48
CA PHE A 460 -8.40 17.34 14.32
C PHE A 460 -8.93 16.06 14.96
N PRO A 461 -10.17 16.07 15.47
CA PRO A 461 -10.78 14.91 16.12
C PRO A 461 -11.22 13.81 15.15
N CYS A 462 -11.24 14.08 13.84
CA CYS A 462 -11.63 13.12 12.83
C CYS A 462 -11.13 13.53 11.42
N ILE A 463 -11.17 12.57 10.50
CA ILE A 463 -10.73 12.75 9.10
C ILE A 463 -11.57 13.81 8.37
N SER A 464 -12.90 13.80 8.57
CA SER A 464 -13.79 14.77 7.91
C SER A 464 -13.41 16.21 8.26
N SER A 465 -13.20 16.52 9.54
CA SER A 465 -12.79 17.87 9.97
C SER A 465 -11.41 18.25 9.43
N ALA A 466 -10.47 17.30 9.42
CA ALA A 466 -9.13 17.49 8.87
C ALA A 466 -9.19 17.83 7.36
N LEU A 467 -9.96 17.07 6.59
CA LEU A 467 -10.14 17.31 5.16
C LEU A 467 -10.87 18.62 4.87
N THR A 468 -11.91 18.94 5.64
CA THR A 468 -12.64 20.22 5.47
C THR A 468 -11.68 21.40 5.61
N TRP A 469 -10.77 21.35 6.59
CA TRP A 469 -9.75 22.39 6.76
C TRP A 469 -8.69 22.35 5.66
N ALA A 470 -8.12 21.18 5.37
CA ALA A 470 -7.06 21.01 4.37
C ALA A 470 -7.52 21.44 2.96
N THR A 471 -8.78 21.18 2.62
CA THR A 471 -9.37 21.56 1.32
C THR A 471 -9.95 22.97 1.32
N GLN A 472 -9.90 23.69 2.43
CA GLN A 472 -10.53 25.01 2.58
C GLN A 472 -12.04 24.99 2.23
N GLY A 473 -12.72 23.88 2.50
CA GLY A 473 -14.13 23.68 2.18
C GLY A 473 -14.45 23.42 0.69
N LYS A 474 -13.44 23.22 -0.16
CA LYS A 474 -13.63 22.99 -1.61
C LYS A 474 -14.06 21.55 -1.95
N GLU A 475 -13.95 20.59 -1.00
CA GLU A 475 -14.37 19.21 -1.27
C GLU A 475 -15.90 19.09 -1.29
N PRO A 476 -16.51 18.75 -2.45
CA PRO A 476 -17.96 18.77 -2.59
C PRO A 476 -18.68 17.68 -1.80
N ASN A 477 -18.00 16.59 -1.51
CA ASN A 477 -18.60 15.45 -0.80
C ASN A 477 -18.57 15.62 0.73
N ILE A 478 -17.96 16.68 1.24
CA ILE A 478 -17.88 16.97 2.68
C ILE A 478 -18.65 18.25 2.97
N SER A 479 -19.83 18.12 3.60
CA SER A 479 -20.62 19.29 3.99
C SER A 479 -19.91 20.05 5.12
N SER A 480 -19.52 21.29 4.89
CA SER A 480 -18.98 22.19 5.91
C SER A 480 -20.10 22.71 6.80
N GLN A 481 -20.24 22.18 8.01
CA GLN A 481 -21.21 22.66 9.00
C GLN A 481 -20.62 23.70 9.99
N SER A 482 -19.35 24.07 9.87
CA SER A 482 -18.69 24.99 10.80
C SER A 482 -17.80 25.98 10.05
N PHE A 483 -17.75 27.21 10.59
CA PHE A 483 -16.81 28.23 10.14
C PHE A 483 -15.38 27.72 10.40
N ILE A 484 -14.58 27.67 9.33
CA ILE A 484 -13.21 27.18 9.39
C ILE A 484 -12.28 28.37 9.27
N GLU A 485 -11.53 28.61 10.32
CA GLU A 485 -10.48 29.61 10.29
C GLU A 485 -9.25 29.06 9.55
N ILE A 486 -8.96 29.65 8.38
CA ILE A 486 -7.80 29.30 7.57
C ILE A 486 -6.74 30.39 7.77
N PRO A 487 -5.50 30.03 8.13
CA PRO A 487 -4.40 30.98 8.24
C PRO A 487 -4.21 31.80 6.95
N SER A 488 -3.86 33.09 7.10
CA SER A 488 -3.71 34.02 5.98
C SER A 488 -2.74 33.49 4.91
N LYS A 489 -1.69 32.80 5.32
CA LYS A 489 -0.70 32.16 4.44
C LYS A 489 -1.26 31.03 3.56
N LEU A 490 -2.41 30.47 3.87
CA LEU A 490 -3.06 29.39 3.10
C LEU A 490 -4.30 29.85 2.35
N ARG A 491 -4.86 31.01 2.70
CA ARG A 491 -6.11 31.52 2.09
C ARG A 491 -5.96 31.78 0.60
N ASN A 492 -7.06 31.63 -0.12
CA ASN A 492 -7.17 31.93 -1.56
C ASN A 492 -6.21 31.08 -2.42
N ALA A 493 -5.96 29.83 -2.04
CA ALA A 493 -5.30 28.89 -2.92
C ALA A 493 -6.16 28.64 -4.17
N ASP A 494 -5.59 28.76 -5.35
CA ASP A 494 -6.29 28.39 -6.59
C ASP A 494 -6.35 26.87 -6.72
N HIS A 495 -5.28 26.18 -6.31
CA HIS A 495 -5.20 24.73 -6.27
C HIS A 495 -4.53 24.22 -4.99
N ILE A 496 -5.02 23.11 -4.46
CA ILE A 496 -4.50 22.47 -3.25
C ILE A 496 -4.04 21.04 -3.59
N GLN A 497 -2.79 20.75 -3.33
CA GLN A 497 -2.20 19.40 -3.42
C GLN A 497 -2.13 18.80 -2.02
N ILE A 498 -2.79 17.65 -1.81
CA ILE A 498 -2.90 17.03 -0.48
C ILE A 498 -2.24 15.65 -0.51
N LEU A 499 -1.14 15.48 0.24
CA LEU A 499 -0.57 14.16 0.51
C LEU A 499 -1.23 13.55 1.74
N VAL A 500 -1.84 12.37 1.58
CA VAL A 500 -2.40 11.58 2.67
C VAL A 500 -1.57 10.32 2.87
N THR A 501 -0.93 10.16 4.03
CA THR A 501 -0.01 9.04 4.27
C THR A 501 0.15 8.68 5.76
N GLY A 502 0.93 7.62 6.05
CA GLY A 502 1.24 7.12 7.39
C GLY A 502 0.38 5.94 7.83
N SER A 503 -0.79 5.74 7.24
CA SER A 503 -1.69 4.63 7.57
C SER A 503 -2.64 4.28 6.43
N LEU A 504 -2.80 2.99 6.13
CA LEU A 504 -3.84 2.51 5.22
C LEU A 504 -5.25 2.84 5.70
N HIS A 505 -5.47 2.83 7.01
CA HIS A 505 -6.76 3.19 7.60
C HIS A 505 -7.09 4.67 7.41
N LEU A 506 -6.09 5.56 7.49
CA LEU A 506 -6.28 6.98 7.17
C LEU A 506 -6.67 7.15 5.70
N VAL A 507 -5.92 6.53 4.79
CA VAL A 507 -6.21 6.57 3.34
C VAL A 507 -7.60 6.01 3.04
N GLY A 508 -7.97 4.89 3.65
CA GLY A 508 -9.30 4.31 3.52
C GLY A 508 -10.42 5.25 4.01
N GLY A 509 -10.21 5.89 5.15
CA GLY A 509 -11.16 6.87 5.69
C GLY A 509 -11.32 8.10 4.79
N VAL A 510 -10.24 8.57 4.18
CA VAL A 510 -10.27 9.66 3.18
C VAL A 510 -11.03 9.21 1.92
N LEU A 511 -10.70 8.05 1.36
CA LEU A 511 -11.39 7.50 0.17
C LEU A 511 -12.88 7.31 0.41
N GLY A 512 -13.27 6.86 1.60
CA GLY A 512 -14.68 6.72 2.00
C GLY A 512 -15.46 8.05 2.03
N LEU A 513 -14.77 9.18 2.26
CA LEU A 513 -15.36 10.52 2.28
C LEU A 513 -15.38 11.18 0.89
N ILE A 514 -14.26 11.11 0.16
CA ILE A 514 -14.16 11.80 -1.14
C ILE A 514 -14.82 11.03 -2.28
N GLY A 515 -15.14 9.74 -2.07
CA GLY A 515 -15.67 8.85 -3.10
C GLY A 515 -14.60 8.34 -4.07
N PRO A 516 -14.90 7.27 -4.82
CA PRO A 516 -14.05 6.85 -5.94
C PRO A 516 -14.09 7.89 -7.06
N GLU A 517 -13.08 7.84 -7.94
CA GLU A 517 -13.06 8.63 -9.19
C GLU A 517 -14.28 8.39 -10.05
#